data_bf08b010a1d625b155370c195af3d803
#
_entry.id   bf08b010a1d625b155370c195af3d803
#
_cell.length_a   1.000
_cell.length_b   1.000
_cell.length_c   1.000
_cell.angle_alpha   90.00
_cell.angle_beta   90.00
_cell.angle_gamma   90.00
#
_symmetry.space_group_name_H-M   'P 1'
#
loop_
_entity.id
_entity.type
_entity.pdbx_description
1 polymer ?
#
loop_
_entity_poly.entity_id
_entity_poly.type
_entity_poly.pdbx_seq_one_letter_code
_entity_poly.pdbx_strand_id
1 'polypeptide(L)'
;MGKSIDYVTDDVDSMSKEFEHWRKEAIACTQALDEQRKITEELIHPLQDTLAELEEKIKEQMGKVTSIRSQILRNDITVSNLLYSVIQTR
;
A
#
# COMPACT_ATOMS: atom_id res chain seq x y z
N MET A 1 37.41 20.16 51.33
CA MET A 1 37.49 20.57 49.92
C MET A 1 37.63 19.41 48.95
N GLY A 2 38.47 18.41 49.19
CA GLY A 2 38.67 17.28 48.30
C GLY A 2 37.43 16.44 48.03
N LYS A 3 36.61 16.16 49.03
CA LYS A 3 35.39 15.36 48.89
C LYS A 3 34.32 16.05 48.04
N SER A 4 34.16 17.37 48.16
CA SER A 4 33.19 18.12 47.35
C SER A 4 33.58 18.14 45.88
N ILE A 5 34.87 18.26 45.59
CA ILE A 5 35.40 18.22 44.23
C ILE A 5 35.23 16.83 43.65
N ASP A 6 35.49 15.78 44.43
CA ASP A 6 35.33 14.38 44.01
C ASP A 6 33.86 14.06 43.67
N TYR A 7 32.89 14.52 44.48
CA TYR A 7 31.48 14.34 44.22
C TYR A 7 31.03 15.04 42.93
N VAL A 8 31.50 16.27 42.72
CA VAL A 8 31.18 17.03 41.49
C VAL A 8 31.79 16.33 40.27
N THR A 9 33.03 15.85 40.40
CA THR A 9 33.69 15.11 39.31
C THR A 9 32.96 13.82 38.99
N ASP A 10 32.53 13.06 39.99
CA ASP A 10 31.73 11.84 39.81
C ASP A 10 30.37 12.13 39.17
N ASP A 11 29.72 13.20 39.57
CA ASP A 11 28.45 13.61 38.98
C ASP A 11 28.61 14.03 37.53
N VAL A 12 29.67 14.77 37.19
CA VAL A 12 29.96 15.14 35.79
C VAL A 12 30.26 13.90 34.94
N ASP A 13 31.04 12.95 35.49
CA ASP A 13 31.33 11.69 34.80
C ASP A 13 30.06 10.88 34.57
N SER A 14 29.19 10.77 35.56
CA SER A 14 27.91 10.08 35.45
C SER A 14 27.02 10.73 34.39
N MET A 15 26.94 12.06 34.40
CA MET A 15 26.16 12.84 33.41
C MET A 15 26.73 12.63 31.99
N SER A 16 28.05 12.62 31.85
CA SER A 16 28.69 12.38 30.55
C SER A 16 28.42 10.99 30.01
N LYS A 17 28.45 9.98 30.88
CA LYS A 17 28.13 8.59 30.52
C LYS A 17 26.67 8.45 30.14
N GLU A 18 25.77 9.08 30.89
CA GLU A 18 24.35 9.07 30.59
C GLU A 18 24.06 9.79 29.27
N PHE A 19 24.67 10.94 29.06
CA PHE A 19 24.54 11.67 27.78
C PHE A 19 25.00 10.81 26.60
N GLU A 20 26.16 10.17 26.73
CA GLU A 20 26.70 9.30 25.66
C GLU A 20 25.79 8.09 25.41
N HIS A 21 25.24 7.50 26.47
CA HIS A 21 24.27 6.40 26.34
C HIS A 21 23.03 6.84 25.57
N TRP A 22 22.42 7.95 25.94
CA TRP A 22 21.22 8.46 25.25
C TRP A 22 21.50 8.88 23.82
N ARG A 23 22.68 9.44 23.56
CA ARG A 23 23.12 9.76 22.22
C ARG A 23 23.22 8.53 21.33
N LYS A 24 23.83 7.46 21.83
CA LYS A 24 23.93 6.17 21.11
C LYS A 24 22.56 5.56 20.86
N GLU A 25 21.68 5.63 21.86
CA GLU A 25 20.29 5.15 21.71
C GLU A 25 19.54 5.95 20.65
N ALA A 26 19.67 7.25 20.65
CA ALA A 26 19.03 8.11 19.65
C ALA A 26 19.52 7.81 18.23
N ILE A 27 20.82 7.60 18.06
CA ILE A 27 21.40 7.24 16.77
C ILE A 27 20.89 5.86 16.33
N ALA A 28 20.88 4.88 17.23
CA ALA A 28 20.39 3.54 16.94
C ALA A 28 18.90 3.54 16.55
N CYS A 29 18.08 4.30 17.25
CA CYS A 29 16.65 4.46 16.94
C CYS A 29 16.45 5.12 15.58
N THR A 30 17.22 6.15 15.27
CA THR A 30 17.15 6.84 13.98
C THR A 30 17.52 5.89 12.84
N GLN A 31 18.58 5.12 12.99
CA GLN A 31 19.01 4.13 12.02
C GLN A 31 17.97 3.03 11.83
N ALA A 32 17.39 2.54 12.92
CA ALA A 32 16.34 1.53 12.87
C ALA A 32 15.09 2.07 12.16
N LEU A 33 14.73 3.31 12.41
CA LEU A 33 13.60 3.96 11.75
C LEU A 33 13.84 4.13 10.26
N ASP A 34 15.02 4.58 9.86
CA ASP A 34 15.39 4.73 8.45
C ASP A 34 15.37 3.39 7.72
N GLU A 35 15.88 2.33 8.35
CA GLU A 35 15.85 0.99 7.80
C GLU A 35 14.42 0.48 7.64
N GLN A 36 13.56 0.69 8.62
CA GLN A 36 12.15 0.31 8.54
C GLN A 36 11.40 1.08 7.46
N ARG A 37 11.67 2.35 7.28
CA ARG A 37 11.09 3.15 6.20
C ARG A 37 11.49 2.60 4.84
N LYS A 38 12.75 2.26 4.69
CA LYS A 38 13.30 1.70 3.45
C LYS A 38 12.63 0.36 3.10
N ILE A 39 12.51 -0.53 4.08
CA ILE A 39 11.84 -1.82 3.92
C ILE A 39 10.37 -1.61 3.55
N THR A 40 9.71 -0.68 4.22
CA THR A 40 8.30 -0.36 3.95
C THR A 40 8.11 0.14 2.53
N GLU A 41 8.95 1.06 2.07
CA GLU A 41 8.90 1.58 0.69
C GLU A 41 9.14 0.48 -0.34
N GLU A 42 10.10 -0.40 -0.08
CA GLU A 42 10.41 -1.54 -0.95
C GLU A 42 9.25 -2.54 -1.05
N LEU A 43 8.45 -2.68 0.02
CA LEU A 43 7.27 -3.54 0.04
C LEU A 43 6.03 -2.88 -0.58
N ILE A 44 5.87 -1.59 -0.35
CA ILE A 44 4.71 -0.83 -0.86
C ILE A 44 4.76 -0.70 -2.39
N HIS A 45 5.92 -0.47 -2.96
CA HIS A 45 6.07 -0.24 -4.40
C HIS A 45 5.52 -1.39 -5.26
N PRO A 46 5.93 -2.65 -5.03
CA PRO A 46 5.36 -3.78 -5.77
C PRO A 46 3.88 -3.99 -5.53
N LEU A 47 3.39 -3.69 -4.31
CA LEU A 47 1.96 -3.79 -4.00
C LEU A 47 1.14 -2.76 -4.76
N GLN A 48 1.64 -1.54 -4.91
CA GLN A 48 1.00 -0.50 -5.71
C GLN A 48 0.95 -0.90 -7.19
N ASP A 49 2.02 -1.49 -7.71
CA ASP A 49 2.07 -1.98 -9.08
C ASP A 49 1.05 -3.10 -9.30
N THR A 50 0.98 -4.04 -8.37
CA THR A 50 0.00 -5.14 -8.41
C THR A 50 -1.43 -4.60 -8.35
N LEU A 51 -1.69 -3.63 -7.50
CA LEU A 51 -3.00 -2.98 -7.40
C LEU A 51 -3.39 -2.32 -8.72
N ALA A 52 -2.48 -1.58 -9.35
CA ALA A 52 -2.72 -0.95 -10.63
C ALA A 52 -3.03 -1.98 -11.73
N GLU A 53 -2.30 -3.08 -11.77
CA GLU A 53 -2.54 -4.18 -12.70
C GLU A 53 -3.92 -4.81 -12.49
N LEU A 54 -4.30 -5.05 -11.24
CA LEU A 54 -5.61 -5.61 -10.89
C LEU A 54 -6.74 -4.66 -11.26
N GLU A 55 -6.59 -3.38 -11.02
CA GLU A 55 -7.57 -2.36 -11.42
C GLU A 55 -7.77 -2.36 -12.93
N GLU A 56 -6.70 -2.45 -13.69
CA GLU A 56 -6.77 -2.51 -15.16
C GLU A 56 -7.46 -3.79 -15.64
N LYS A 57 -7.16 -4.94 -15.04
CA LYS A 57 -7.82 -6.21 -15.35
C LYS A 57 -9.32 -6.18 -15.04
N ILE A 58 -9.69 -5.60 -13.92
CA ILE A 58 -11.12 -5.42 -13.55
C ILE A 58 -11.81 -4.57 -14.60
N LYS A 59 -11.19 -3.48 -15.02
CA LYS A 59 -11.72 -2.56 -16.03
C LYS A 59 -11.94 -3.27 -17.36
N GLU A 60 -10.97 -4.08 -17.80
CA GLU A 60 -11.09 -4.91 -19.00
C GLU A 60 -12.24 -5.91 -18.88
N GLN A 61 -12.36 -6.61 -17.76
CA GLN A 61 -13.42 -7.57 -17.52
C GLN A 61 -14.79 -6.91 -17.48
N MET A 62 -14.90 -5.76 -16.88
CA MET A 62 -16.15 -4.98 -16.87
C MET A 62 -16.55 -4.58 -18.29
N GLY A 63 -15.58 -4.18 -19.11
CA GLY A 63 -15.81 -3.88 -20.53
C GLY A 63 -16.32 -5.09 -21.30
N LYS A 64 -15.73 -6.26 -21.08
CA LYS A 64 -16.17 -7.53 -21.71
C LYS A 64 -17.58 -7.90 -21.28
N VAL A 65 -17.89 -7.79 -19.99
CA VAL A 65 -19.24 -8.08 -19.47
C VAL A 65 -20.26 -7.14 -20.11
N THR A 66 -19.97 -5.85 -20.18
CA THR A 66 -20.84 -4.86 -20.82
C THR A 66 -21.07 -5.19 -22.29
N SER A 67 -20.02 -5.55 -23.00
CA SER A 67 -20.08 -5.92 -24.41
C SER A 67 -20.93 -7.16 -24.62
N ILE A 68 -20.77 -8.19 -23.81
CA ILE A 68 -21.56 -9.42 -23.87
C ILE A 68 -23.03 -9.16 -23.56
N ARG A 69 -23.32 -8.35 -22.54
CA ARG A 69 -24.70 -7.96 -22.21
C ARG A 69 -25.39 -7.25 -23.36
N SER A 70 -24.69 -6.33 -24.01
CA SER A 70 -25.20 -5.63 -25.20
C SER A 70 -25.48 -6.59 -26.34
N GLN A 71 -24.60 -7.57 -26.52
CA GLN A 71 -24.74 -8.58 -27.56
C GLN A 71 -25.94 -9.49 -27.29
N ILE A 72 -26.12 -9.94 -26.05
CA ILE A 72 -27.28 -10.73 -25.62
C ILE A 72 -28.55 -9.97 -25.86
N LEU A 73 -28.60 -8.70 -25.47
CA LEU A 73 -29.77 -7.86 -25.69
C LEU A 73 -30.13 -7.72 -27.18
N ARG A 74 -29.14 -7.48 -28.03
CA ARG A 74 -29.32 -7.41 -29.47
C ARG A 74 -29.81 -8.73 -30.05
N ASN A 75 -29.27 -9.87 -29.57
CA ASN A 75 -29.71 -11.19 -30.01
C ASN A 75 -31.14 -11.45 -29.57
N ASP A 76 -31.53 -11.09 -28.37
CA ASP A 76 -32.92 -11.25 -27.90
C ASP A 76 -33.90 -10.44 -28.75
N ILE A 77 -33.54 -9.20 -29.09
CA ILE A 77 -34.36 -8.36 -29.98
C ILE A 77 -34.48 -9.00 -31.36
N THR A 78 -33.37 -9.52 -31.90
CA THR A 78 -33.35 -10.17 -33.19
C THR A 78 -34.25 -11.41 -33.20
N VAL A 79 -34.13 -12.25 -32.18
CA VAL A 79 -34.96 -13.46 -32.03
C VAL A 79 -36.43 -13.08 -31.89
N SER A 80 -36.77 -12.10 -31.09
CA SER A 80 -38.15 -11.60 -30.94
C SER A 80 -38.71 -11.09 -32.26
N ASN A 81 -37.92 -10.35 -33.02
CA ASN A 81 -38.34 -9.83 -34.31
C ASN A 81 -38.57 -10.96 -35.32
N LEU A 82 -37.69 -11.98 -35.35
CA LEU A 82 -37.85 -13.15 -36.21
C LEU A 82 -39.11 -13.94 -35.88
N LEU A 83 -39.37 -14.17 -34.60
CA LEU A 83 -40.58 -14.85 -34.12
C LEU A 83 -41.85 -14.07 -34.51
N TYR A 84 -41.82 -12.77 -34.35
CA TYR A 84 -42.93 -11.90 -34.74
C TYR A 84 -43.19 -11.98 -36.26
N SER A 85 -42.13 -11.92 -37.05
CA SER A 85 -42.23 -12.06 -38.50
C SER A 85 -42.84 -13.41 -38.94
N VAL A 86 -42.44 -14.51 -38.30
CA VAL A 86 -42.99 -15.85 -38.57
C VAL A 86 -44.48 -15.90 -38.22
N ILE A 87 -44.89 -15.33 -37.11
CA ILE A 87 -46.29 -15.29 -36.68
C ILE A 87 -47.13 -14.45 -37.68
N GLN A 88 -46.58 -13.33 -38.14
CA GLN A 88 -47.27 -12.42 -39.08
C GLN A 88 -47.49 -13.04 -40.47
N THR A 89 -46.59 -13.92 -40.89
CA THR A 89 -46.67 -14.56 -42.20
C THR A 89 -47.59 -15.78 -42.22
N ARG A 90 -48.05 -16.20 -41.05
CA ARG A 90 -49.04 -17.28 -40.94
C ARG A 90 -50.43 -16.71 -40.92
#